data_83d56c9e8de1d9ceb59847c0b410a474
#
_entry.id   83d56c9e8de1d9ceb59847c0b410a474
#
_cell.length_a   1.000
_cell.length_b   1.000
_cell.length_c   1.000
_cell.angle_alpha   90.00
_cell.angle_beta   90.00
_cell.angle_gamma   90.00
#
_symmetry.space_group_name_H-M   'P 1'
#
loop_
_entity.id
_entity.type
_entity.pdbx_description
1 polymer ?
#
loop_
_entity_poly.entity_id
_entity_poly.type
_entity_poly.pdbx_seq_one_letter_code
_entity_poly.pdbx_strand_id
1 'polypeptide(L)'
;KVAIASSKPTVFVERILHLFEIDRFFDAVSGATLDGTIGTKSQVVEQALDMLQVDDRDAAVLVGDRMHDAEGARENGIPCVGVTFGFGGLQELHAAGADVIVSSMKELQEVLLR
;
A
#
# COMPACT_ATOMS: atom_id res chain seq x y z
N LYS A 1 -1.87 6.48 11.53
CA LYS A 1 -0.79 5.50 11.40
C LYS A 1 -0.43 5.27 9.94
N VAL A 2 0.83 5.02 9.66
CA VAL A 2 1.34 4.81 8.30
C VAL A 2 2.15 3.53 8.26
N ALA A 3 1.88 2.69 7.26
CA ALA A 3 2.63 1.44 7.07
C ALA A 3 3.06 1.28 5.61
N ILE A 4 4.11 0.51 5.41
CA ILE A 4 4.49 0.00 4.09
C ILE A 4 3.86 -1.38 3.93
N ALA A 5 3.28 -1.65 2.76
CA ALA A 5 2.83 -2.97 2.36
C ALA A 5 3.43 -3.26 0.98
N SER A 6 4.39 -4.16 0.92
CA SER A 6 5.17 -4.44 -0.29
C SER A 6 5.28 -5.95 -0.52
N SER A 7 5.22 -6.38 -1.78
CA SER A 7 5.49 -7.77 -2.12
C SER A 7 6.98 -8.12 -2.09
N LYS A 8 7.85 -7.13 -1.94
CA LYS A 8 9.27 -7.33 -1.71
C LYS A 8 9.50 -7.91 -0.31
N PRO A 9 10.51 -8.77 -0.11
CA PRO A 9 10.78 -9.31 1.23
C PRO A 9 11.01 -8.21 2.27
N THR A 10 10.45 -8.42 3.46
CA THR A 10 10.50 -7.44 4.57
C THR A 10 11.91 -6.96 4.86
N VAL A 11 12.88 -7.88 4.90
CA VAL A 11 14.28 -7.52 5.22
C VAL A 11 14.87 -6.54 4.21
N PHE A 12 14.48 -6.65 2.93
CA PHE A 12 14.95 -5.74 1.89
C PHE A 12 14.24 -4.39 1.96
N VAL A 13 12.94 -4.39 2.27
CA VAL A 13 12.19 -3.14 2.47
C VAL A 13 12.78 -2.35 3.63
N GLU A 14 13.01 -3.00 4.77
CA GLU A 14 13.61 -2.35 5.94
C GLU A 14 14.98 -1.77 5.63
N ARG A 15 15.79 -2.51 4.87
CA ARG A 15 17.12 -2.05 4.46
C ARG A 15 17.05 -0.80 3.58
N ILE A 16 16.09 -0.76 2.64
CA ILE A 16 15.87 0.41 1.79
C ILE A 16 15.43 1.62 2.62
N LEU A 17 14.48 1.43 3.52
CA LEU A 17 13.97 2.50 4.37
C LEU A 17 15.09 3.08 5.26
N HIS A 18 15.94 2.22 5.80
CA HIS A 18 17.07 2.62 6.62
C HIS A 18 18.12 3.38 5.80
N LEU A 19 18.41 2.89 4.58
CA LEU A 19 19.38 3.52 3.69
C LEU A 19 18.97 4.97 3.35
N PHE A 20 17.68 5.21 3.14
CA PHE A 20 17.18 6.54 2.83
C PHE A 20 16.75 7.33 4.08
N GLU A 21 16.97 6.76 5.26
CA GLU A 21 16.70 7.41 6.55
C GLU A 21 15.21 7.84 6.70
N ILE A 22 14.30 7.03 6.17
CA ILE A 22 12.85 7.30 6.24
C ILE A 22 12.08 6.26 7.07
N ASP A 23 12.76 5.30 7.67
CA ASP A 23 12.16 4.24 8.48
C ASP A 23 11.35 4.80 9.65
N ARG A 24 11.77 5.91 10.24
CA ARG A 24 11.08 6.55 11.37
C ARG A 24 9.68 7.07 11.04
N PHE A 25 9.35 7.21 9.76
CA PHE A 25 8.05 7.74 9.36
C PHE A 25 6.97 6.66 9.31
N PHE A 26 7.33 5.39 9.46
CA PHE A 26 6.38 4.28 9.33
C PHE A 26 6.19 3.56 10.66
N ASP A 27 4.92 3.31 11.00
CA ASP A 27 4.55 2.59 12.21
C ASP A 27 4.71 1.08 12.05
N ALA A 28 4.67 0.59 10.82
CA ALA A 28 4.84 -0.83 10.51
C ALA A 28 5.39 -1.03 9.11
N VAL A 29 6.09 -2.14 8.91
CA VAL A 29 6.60 -2.58 7.61
C VAL A 29 6.13 -4.00 7.37
N SER A 30 5.30 -4.18 6.35
CA SER A 30 4.80 -5.49 5.94
C SER A 30 5.37 -5.83 4.57
N GLY A 31 6.13 -6.88 4.52
CA GLY A 31 6.70 -7.39 3.27
C GLY A 31 6.53 -8.90 3.18
N ALA A 32 7.02 -9.48 2.08
CA ALA A 32 6.99 -10.91 1.89
C ALA A 32 7.95 -11.61 2.84
N THR A 33 7.67 -12.87 3.14
CA THR A 33 8.60 -13.75 3.85
C THR A 33 9.58 -14.36 2.85
N LEU A 34 10.79 -14.68 3.31
CA LEU A 34 11.80 -15.28 2.44
C LEU A 34 11.43 -16.70 2.01
N ASP A 35 10.62 -17.39 2.81
CA ASP A 35 10.16 -18.76 2.48
C ASP A 35 8.94 -18.79 1.57
N GLY A 36 8.40 -17.63 1.18
CA GLY A 36 7.26 -17.53 0.29
C GLY A 36 5.89 -17.75 0.94
N THR A 37 5.82 -17.94 2.25
CA THR A 37 4.55 -18.14 2.97
C THR A 37 3.63 -16.92 2.81
N ILE A 38 4.21 -15.73 2.88
CA ILE A 38 3.53 -14.47 2.60
C ILE A 38 4.24 -13.81 1.43
N GLY A 39 3.50 -13.51 0.36
CA GLY A 39 4.12 -12.94 -0.83
C GLY A 39 3.18 -12.16 -1.74
N THR A 40 1.87 -12.42 -1.70
CA THR A 40 0.93 -11.68 -2.53
C THR A 40 0.63 -10.31 -1.92
N LYS A 41 0.19 -9.37 -2.76
CA LYS A 41 -0.20 -8.04 -2.26
C LYS A 41 -1.31 -8.14 -1.23
N SER A 42 -2.30 -9.01 -1.45
CA SER A 42 -3.40 -9.22 -0.50
C SER A 42 -2.89 -9.67 0.86
N GLN A 43 -1.93 -10.59 0.89
CA GLN A 43 -1.36 -11.09 2.14
C GLN A 43 -0.55 -10.02 2.89
N VAL A 44 0.27 -9.24 2.18
CA VAL A 44 1.06 -8.19 2.84
C VAL A 44 0.19 -7.04 3.31
N VAL A 45 -0.91 -6.74 2.63
CA VAL A 45 -1.87 -5.73 3.08
C VAL A 45 -2.59 -6.21 4.35
N GLU A 46 -3.05 -7.46 4.37
CA GLU A 46 -3.68 -8.05 5.55
C GLU A 46 -2.72 -8.00 6.74
N GLN A 47 -1.46 -8.39 6.53
CA GLN A 47 -0.44 -8.34 7.57
C GLN A 47 -0.22 -6.91 8.09
N ALA A 48 -0.18 -5.92 7.20
CA ALA A 48 -0.03 -4.52 7.59
C ALA A 48 -1.20 -4.05 8.46
N LEU A 49 -2.43 -4.41 8.09
CA LEU A 49 -3.62 -4.07 8.87
C LEU A 49 -3.56 -4.69 10.27
N ASP A 50 -3.10 -5.93 10.38
CA ASP A 50 -2.92 -6.60 11.67
C ASP A 50 -1.83 -5.91 12.51
N MET A 51 -0.70 -5.56 11.91
CA MET A 51 0.38 -4.84 12.58
C MET A 51 -0.07 -3.49 13.12
N LEU A 52 -0.92 -2.78 12.37
CA LEU A 52 -1.47 -1.49 12.79
C LEU A 52 -2.66 -1.63 13.72
N GLN A 53 -3.11 -2.85 13.98
CA GLN A 53 -4.28 -3.14 14.82
C GLN A 53 -5.55 -2.44 14.31
N VAL A 54 -5.76 -2.50 12.99
CA VAL A 54 -6.94 -1.91 12.36
C VAL A 54 -8.10 -2.90 12.41
N ASP A 55 -9.12 -2.58 13.19
CA ASP A 55 -10.34 -3.39 13.29
C ASP A 55 -11.41 -2.95 12.29
N ASP A 56 -11.49 -1.65 12.05
CA ASP A 56 -12.46 -1.05 11.11
C ASP A 56 -11.79 -0.82 9.75
N ARG A 57 -12.22 -1.60 8.77
CA ARG A 57 -11.68 -1.51 7.40
C ARG A 57 -11.99 -0.17 6.73
N ASP A 58 -13.06 0.51 7.14
CA ASP A 58 -13.38 1.83 6.60
C ASP A 58 -12.41 2.91 7.10
N ALA A 59 -11.64 2.63 8.15
CA ALA A 59 -10.65 3.55 8.69
C ALA A 59 -9.27 3.42 8.03
N ALA A 60 -9.14 2.56 7.02
CA ALA A 60 -7.87 2.32 6.33
C ALA A 60 -7.99 2.61 4.84
N VAL A 61 -6.90 3.01 4.22
CA VAL A 61 -6.81 3.23 2.78
C VAL A 61 -5.46 2.74 2.30
N LEU A 62 -5.43 2.10 1.13
CA LEU A 62 -4.19 1.71 0.47
C LEU A 62 -3.88 2.71 -0.64
N VAL A 63 -2.65 3.19 -0.68
CA VAL A 63 -2.15 4.03 -1.77
C VAL A 63 -1.21 3.20 -2.61
N GLY A 64 -1.44 3.14 -3.91
CA GLY A 64 -0.61 2.33 -4.80
C GLY A 64 -0.62 2.81 -6.23
N ASP A 65 0.29 2.28 -7.04
CA ASP A 65 0.49 2.69 -8.43
C ASP A 65 0.22 1.58 -9.46
N ARG A 66 -0.07 0.37 -8.99
CA ARG A 66 -0.27 -0.78 -9.85
C ARG A 66 -1.60 -1.48 -9.57
N MET A 67 -2.04 -2.30 -10.53
CA MET A 67 -3.27 -3.09 -10.41
C MET A 67 -3.24 -4.01 -9.19
N HIS A 68 -2.06 -4.52 -8.83
CA HIS A 68 -1.91 -5.40 -7.67
C HIS A 68 -2.32 -4.71 -6.36
N ASP A 69 -2.07 -3.40 -6.27
CA ASP A 69 -2.46 -2.60 -5.10
C ASP A 69 -3.98 -2.51 -5.00
N ALA A 70 -4.65 -2.19 -6.11
CA ALA A 70 -6.10 -2.09 -6.14
C ALA A 70 -6.77 -3.44 -5.83
N GLU A 71 -6.22 -4.52 -6.39
CA GLU A 71 -6.73 -5.88 -6.13
C GLU A 71 -6.54 -6.28 -4.68
N GLY A 72 -5.36 -6.02 -4.11
CA GLY A 72 -5.07 -6.34 -2.71
C GLY A 72 -5.93 -5.55 -1.74
N ALA A 73 -6.21 -4.29 -2.04
CA ALA A 73 -7.12 -3.46 -1.26
C ALA A 73 -8.54 -4.03 -1.28
N ARG A 74 -9.03 -4.36 -2.47
CA ARG A 74 -10.37 -4.93 -2.64
C ARG A 74 -10.52 -6.25 -1.88
N GLU A 75 -9.55 -7.13 -1.98
CA GLU A 75 -9.57 -8.42 -1.28
C GLU A 75 -9.57 -8.26 0.24
N ASN A 76 -9.01 -7.16 0.73
CA ASN A 76 -9.00 -6.84 2.16
C ASN A 76 -10.15 -5.92 2.60
N GLY A 77 -11.03 -5.53 1.67
CA GLY A 77 -12.19 -4.70 1.99
C GLY A 77 -11.83 -3.27 2.37
N ILE A 78 -10.73 -2.73 1.85
CA ILE A 78 -10.35 -1.33 2.07
C ILE A 78 -10.32 -0.57 0.76
N PRO A 79 -10.56 0.76 0.78
CA PRO A 79 -10.46 1.56 -0.43
C PRO A 79 -9.02 1.72 -0.90
N CYS A 80 -8.87 1.96 -2.21
CA CYS A 80 -7.59 2.18 -2.85
C CYS A 80 -7.55 3.55 -3.52
N VAL A 81 -6.50 4.31 -3.23
CA VAL A 81 -6.17 5.52 -3.97
C VAL A 81 -5.03 5.18 -4.92
N GLY A 82 -5.29 5.22 -6.21
CA GLY A 82 -4.28 4.98 -7.23
C GLY A 82 -3.54 6.26 -7.59
N VAL A 83 -2.21 6.17 -7.75
CA VAL A 83 -1.40 7.31 -8.17
C VAL A 83 -0.85 7.05 -9.58
N THR A 84 -1.05 8.01 -10.50
CA THR A 84 -0.66 7.85 -11.91
C THR A 84 0.81 8.16 -12.17
N PHE A 85 1.48 8.80 -11.22
CA PHE A 85 2.90 9.13 -11.35
C PHE A 85 3.84 7.96 -11.02
N GLY A 86 3.29 6.76 -10.76
CA GLY A 86 4.04 5.52 -10.66
C GLY A 86 4.08 4.76 -11.98
N PHE A 87 4.14 3.44 -11.92
CA PHE A 87 4.36 2.60 -13.10
C PHE A 87 3.07 2.16 -13.82
N GLY A 88 1.94 2.06 -13.11
CA GLY A 88 0.71 1.50 -13.69
C GLY A 88 -0.04 2.42 -14.63
N GLY A 89 -0.13 3.69 -14.27
CA GLY A 89 -0.87 4.68 -15.05
C GLY A 89 -2.38 4.59 -14.91
N LEU A 90 -3.07 5.55 -15.53
CA LEU A 90 -4.51 5.74 -15.37
C LEU A 90 -5.34 4.54 -15.83
N GLN A 91 -5.04 4.00 -17.00
CA GLN A 91 -5.85 2.92 -17.58
C GLN A 91 -5.78 1.65 -16.74
N GLU A 92 -4.60 1.27 -16.30
CA GLU A 92 -4.42 0.09 -15.46
C GLU A 92 -5.17 0.25 -14.13
N LEU A 93 -5.03 1.40 -13.48
CA LEU A 93 -5.66 1.67 -12.18
C LEU A 93 -7.19 1.72 -12.29
N HIS A 94 -7.70 2.35 -13.33
CA HIS A 94 -9.13 2.40 -13.58
C HIS A 94 -9.71 1.00 -13.82
N ALA A 95 -9.05 0.22 -14.67
CA ALA A 95 -9.47 -1.15 -14.98
C ALA A 95 -9.43 -2.06 -13.75
N ALA A 96 -8.47 -1.84 -12.84
CA ALA A 96 -8.35 -2.63 -11.61
C ALA A 96 -9.33 -2.20 -10.52
N GLY A 97 -10.06 -1.10 -10.73
CA GLY A 97 -11.11 -0.66 -9.81
C GLY A 97 -10.62 0.19 -8.64
N ALA A 98 -9.54 0.96 -8.82
CA ALA A 98 -9.13 1.92 -7.80
C ALA A 98 -10.28 2.90 -7.52
N ASP A 99 -10.54 3.17 -6.24
CA ASP A 99 -11.69 3.98 -5.83
C ASP A 99 -11.51 5.46 -6.18
N VAL A 100 -10.28 5.95 -6.03
CA VAL A 100 -9.90 7.31 -6.37
C VAL A 100 -8.57 7.24 -7.10
N ILE A 101 -8.42 8.04 -8.15
CA ILE A 101 -7.15 8.11 -8.90
C ILE A 101 -6.68 9.56 -8.89
N VAL A 102 -5.43 9.76 -8.47
CA VAL A 102 -4.82 11.10 -8.41
C VAL A 102 -3.56 11.12 -9.26
N SER A 103 -3.19 12.30 -9.77
CA SER A 103 -2.07 12.45 -10.69
C SER A 103 -0.94 13.33 -10.17
N SER A 104 -1.04 13.78 -8.92
CA SER A 104 0.02 14.59 -8.29
C SER A 104 0.08 14.32 -6.79
N MET A 105 1.21 14.65 -6.17
CA MET A 105 1.36 14.57 -4.72
C MET A 105 0.40 15.50 -4.01
N LYS A 106 0.11 16.67 -4.60
CA LYS A 106 -0.83 17.62 -4.03
C LYS A 106 -2.24 17.03 -3.97
N GLU A 107 -2.70 16.41 -5.06
CA GLU A 107 -4.00 15.75 -5.09
C GLU A 107 -4.07 14.61 -4.07
N LEU A 108 -2.99 13.82 -3.96
CA LEU A 108 -2.91 12.74 -2.99
C LEU A 108 -3.07 13.28 -1.56
N GLN A 109 -2.35 14.34 -1.23
CA GLN A 109 -2.43 14.97 0.07
C GLN A 109 -3.86 15.46 0.37
N GLU A 110 -4.50 16.08 -0.60
CA GLU A 110 -5.88 16.57 -0.45
C GLU A 110 -6.86 15.44 -0.16
N VAL A 111 -6.71 14.30 -0.84
CA VAL A 111 -7.57 13.12 -0.64
C VAL A 111 -7.36 12.52 0.74
N LEU A 112 -6.10 12.36 1.17
CA LEU A 112 -5.77 11.71 2.44
C LEU A 112 -6.12 12.54 3.66
N LEU A 113 -6.13 13.86 3.53
CA LEU A 113 -6.35 14.78 4.65
C LEU A 113 -7.79 15.35 4.73
N ARG A 114 -8.69 14.81 3.95
CA ARG A 114 -10.11 15.20 4.03
C ARG A 114 -10.75 14.87 5.37
#